data_c98ab5f5bd05edae0c31cb6812328249
#
_entry.id   c98ab5f5bd05edae0c31cb6812328249
#
_cell.length_a   1.000
_cell.length_b   1.000
_cell.length_c   1.000
_cell.angle_alpha   90.00
_cell.angle_beta   90.00
_cell.angle_gamma   90.00
#
_symmetry.space_group_name_H-M   'P 1'
#
loop_
_entity.id
_entity.type
_entity.pdbx_description
1 polymer ?
#
loop_
_entity_poly.entity_id
_entity_poly.type
_entity_poly.pdbx_seq_one_letter_code
_entity_poly.pdbx_strand_id
1 'polypeptide(L)'
;MERKPKIAILRWEEGLVPQGLMQLEELPGNSTNPKSYPFPVRMIHVPGACVETVITHPSQELLENMISICKKLRDEEGILAISTSCGFNAVFQQKLAEGTQMPIFSSSLLQVPFVQNIIGKNRTVAVLTANKGALTKEHFHACGITDEMHVEVIGLENAKEWSKIFDEPDEAFD
;
A
#
# COMPACT_ATOMS: atom_id res chain seq x y z
N MET A 1 -17.55 9.42 -24.98
CA MET A 1 -17.64 9.83 -23.56
C MET A 1 -16.40 9.31 -22.83
N GLU A 2 -15.62 10.22 -22.27
CA GLU A 2 -14.45 9.85 -21.48
C GLU A 2 -14.91 9.16 -20.18
N ARG A 3 -14.33 7.98 -19.90
CA ARG A 3 -14.71 7.23 -18.69
C ARG A 3 -14.11 7.94 -17.46
N LYS A 4 -14.96 8.34 -16.51
CA LYS A 4 -14.48 8.90 -15.23
C LYS A 4 -13.85 7.81 -14.37
N PRO A 5 -12.78 8.11 -13.61
CA PRO A 5 -12.21 7.18 -12.63
C PRO A 5 -13.26 6.67 -11.64
N LYS A 6 -13.17 5.39 -11.29
CA LYS A 6 -14.00 4.74 -10.27
C LYS A 6 -13.19 4.15 -9.13
N ILE A 7 -11.87 4.09 -9.31
CA ILE A 7 -10.91 3.62 -8.33
C ILE A 7 -9.92 4.74 -8.07
N ALA A 8 -9.60 5.00 -6.80
CA ALA A 8 -8.52 5.88 -6.42
C ALA A 8 -7.37 5.10 -5.77
N ILE A 9 -6.14 5.60 -5.98
CA ILE A 9 -4.92 5.06 -5.39
C ILE A 9 -4.30 6.15 -4.54
N LEU A 10 -4.23 5.89 -3.24
CA LEU A 10 -3.57 6.78 -2.30
C LEU A 10 -2.06 6.57 -2.35
N ARG A 11 -1.33 7.67 -2.48
CA ARG A 11 0.13 7.71 -2.59
C ARG A 11 0.72 8.53 -1.44
N TRP A 12 2.01 8.40 -1.23
CA TRP A 12 2.74 9.26 -0.30
C TRP A 12 2.65 10.73 -0.70
N GLU A 13 2.90 11.61 0.25
CA GLU A 13 2.90 13.05 0.02
C GLU A 13 3.87 13.43 -1.10
N GLU A 14 3.44 14.35 -1.95
CA GLU A 14 4.27 14.87 -3.03
C GLU A 14 5.55 15.50 -2.46
N GLY A 15 6.71 15.15 -3.03
CA GLY A 15 8.02 15.61 -2.55
C GLY A 15 8.63 14.76 -1.42
N LEU A 16 7.86 13.85 -0.80
CA LEU A 16 8.38 12.93 0.23
C LEU A 16 8.59 11.49 -0.29
N VAL A 17 8.41 11.26 -1.58
CA VAL A 17 8.65 9.96 -2.21
C VAL A 17 10.15 9.82 -2.48
N PRO A 18 10.83 8.79 -1.96
CA PRO A 18 12.23 8.53 -2.28
C PRO A 18 12.50 8.42 -3.79
N GLN A 19 13.63 8.94 -4.24
CA GLN A 19 13.97 9.05 -5.67
C GLN A 19 13.96 7.70 -6.39
N GLY A 20 14.47 6.64 -5.76
CA GLY A 20 14.41 5.29 -6.32
C GLY A 20 12.98 4.79 -6.54
N LEU A 21 12.04 5.11 -5.64
CA LEU A 21 10.63 4.76 -5.84
C LEU A 21 10.00 5.56 -6.97
N MET A 22 10.38 6.83 -7.15
CA MET A 22 9.91 7.65 -8.28
C MET A 22 10.35 7.07 -9.63
N GLN A 23 11.57 6.52 -9.74
CA GLN A 23 12.00 5.80 -10.94
C GLN A 23 11.12 4.58 -11.23
N LEU A 24 10.76 3.81 -10.19
CA LEU A 24 9.90 2.64 -10.36
C LEU A 24 8.47 3.00 -10.79
N GLU A 25 7.99 4.20 -10.50
CA GLU A 25 6.68 4.67 -10.92
C GLU A 25 6.53 4.81 -12.45
N GLU A 26 7.63 4.95 -13.17
CA GLU A 26 7.63 5.02 -14.63
C GLU A 26 7.50 3.64 -15.29
N LEU A 27 7.72 2.56 -14.54
CA LEU A 27 7.71 1.20 -15.08
C LEU A 27 6.28 0.72 -15.37
N PRO A 28 6.07 0.02 -16.48
CA PRO A 28 4.82 -0.67 -16.76
C PRO A 28 4.50 -1.70 -15.66
N GLY A 29 3.25 -1.70 -15.19
CA GLY A 29 2.80 -2.60 -14.12
C GLY A 29 2.98 -2.05 -12.70
N ASN A 30 3.70 -0.93 -12.51
CA ASN A 30 3.74 -0.27 -11.21
C ASN A 30 2.36 0.30 -10.84
N SER A 31 1.93 0.11 -9.59
CA SER A 31 0.60 0.53 -9.11
C SER A 31 0.37 2.04 -9.12
N THR A 32 1.44 2.84 -9.08
CA THR A 32 1.36 4.30 -9.15
C THR A 32 1.49 4.86 -10.56
N ASN A 33 1.74 3.99 -11.55
CA ASN A 33 1.75 4.39 -12.95
C ASN A 33 0.33 4.27 -13.55
N PRO A 34 -0.34 5.40 -13.92
CA PRO A 34 -1.67 5.34 -14.52
C PRO A 34 -1.75 4.49 -15.81
N LYS A 35 -0.64 4.37 -16.54
CA LYS A 35 -0.54 3.54 -17.75
C LYS A 35 -0.60 2.03 -17.49
N SER A 36 -0.44 1.61 -16.21
CA SER A 36 -0.59 0.20 -15.81
C SER A 36 -2.03 -0.30 -15.83
N TYR A 37 -3.00 0.61 -16.01
CA TYR A 37 -4.43 0.27 -15.92
C TYR A 37 -5.13 0.42 -17.29
N PRO A 38 -5.99 -0.54 -17.69
CA PRO A 38 -6.78 -0.42 -18.92
C PRO A 38 -8.01 0.50 -18.75
N PHE A 39 -8.13 1.16 -17.62
CA PHE A 39 -9.19 2.11 -17.25
C PHE A 39 -8.60 3.29 -16.47
N PRO A 40 -9.27 4.45 -16.45
CA PRO A 40 -8.79 5.59 -15.70
C PRO A 40 -8.81 5.32 -14.19
N VAL A 41 -7.74 5.70 -13.51
CA VAL A 41 -7.58 5.69 -12.04
C VAL A 41 -7.31 7.10 -11.54
N ARG A 42 -7.71 7.37 -10.30
CA ARG A 42 -7.47 8.66 -9.63
C ARG A 42 -6.29 8.51 -8.68
N MET A 43 -5.16 9.14 -9.00
CA MET A 43 -4.00 9.18 -8.11
C MET A 43 -4.13 10.33 -7.13
N ILE A 44 -3.94 10.07 -5.83
CA ILE A 44 -4.09 11.05 -4.76
C ILE A 44 -2.84 11.01 -3.87
N HIS A 45 -2.13 12.11 -3.79
CA HIS A 45 -1.11 12.31 -2.77
C HIS A 45 -1.80 12.61 -1.44
N VAL A 46 -1.42 11.88 -0.41
CA VAL A 46 -1.98 12.02 0.94
C VAL A 46 -1.03 12.88 1.77
N PRO A 47 -1.43 14.09 2.19
CA PRO A 47 -0.60 14.91 3.05
C PRO A 47 -0.20 14.19 4.33
N GLY A 48 1.06 14.28 4.71
CA GLY A 48 1.64 13.60 5.86
C GLY A 48 2.03 12.13 5.62
N ALA A 49 1.72 11.53 4.46
CA ALA A 49 2.09 10.14 4.17
C ALA A 49 3.55 10.05 3.68
N CYS A 50 4.41 9.43 4.47
CA CYS A 50 5.83 9.23 4.17
C CYS A 50 6.35 7.96 4.86
N VAL A 51 7.67 7.69 4.76
CA VAL A 51 8.33 6.55 5.43
C VAL A 51 8.01 6.54 6.93
N GLU A 52 8.13 7.69 7.57
CA GLU A 52 7.97 7.81 9.03
C GLU A 52 6.54 7.46 9.48
N THR A 53 5.53 8.05 8.85
CA THR A 53 4.13 7.96 9.29
C THR A 53 3.38 6.73 8.77
N VAL A 54 3.95 6.02 7.76
CA VAL A 54 3.34 4.82 7.17
C VAL A 54 4.08 3.55 7.58
N ILE A 55 5.42 3.59 7.65
CA ILE A 55 6.25 2.39 7.85
C ILE A 55 6.78 2.34 9.28
N THR A 56 7.48 3.40 9.71
CA THR A 56 8.23 3.39 10.98
C THR A 56 7.30 3.55 12.18
N HIS A 57 6.42 4.54 12.13
CA HIS A 57 5.46 4.86 13.19
C HIS A 57 4.08 5.15 12.60
N PRO A 58 3.29 4.12 12.27
CA PRO A 58 1.95 4.32 11.70
C PRO A 58 1.11 5.31 12.51
N SER A 59 0.74 6.43 11.87
CA SER A 59 0.17 7.60 12.55
C SER A 59 -1.36 7.56 12.55
N GLN A 60 -1.97 7.80 13.73
CA GLN A 60 -3.42 7.93 13.85
C GLN A 60 -3.94 9.17 13.09
N GLU A 61 -3.18 10.27 13.09
CA GLU A 61 -3.52 11.48 12.35
C GLU A 61 -3.55 11.21 10.84
N LEU A 62 -2.56 10.45 10.33
CA LEU A 62 -2.55 10.01 8.93
C LEU A 62 -3.79 9.18 8.59
N LEU A 63 -4.17 8.24 9.44
CA LEU A 63 -5.37 7.42 9.24
C LEU A 63 -6.63 8.30 9.14
N GLU A 64 -6.81 9.27 10.02
CA GLU A 64 -7.95 10.17 10.02
C GLU A 64 -7.99 11.04 8.75
N ASN A 65 -6.84 11.52 8.31
CA ASN A 65 -6.69 12.24 7.06
C ASN A 65 -7.06 11.36 5.85
N MET A 66 -6.54 10.12 5.80
CA MET A 66 -6.90 9.16 4.74
C MET A 66 -8.41 8.89 4.70
N ILE A 67 -9.06 8.69 5.86
CA ILE A 67 -10.52 8.50 5.95
C ILE A 67 -11.26 9.71 5.39
N SER A 68 -10.84 10.92 5.77
CA SER A 68 -11.45 12.17 5.30
C SER A 68 -11.35 12.30 3.77
N ILE A 69 -10.16 12.06 3.22
CA ILE A 69 -9.92 12.09 1.76
C ILE A 69 -10.80 11.04 1.05
N CYS A 70 -10.87 9.81 1.55
CA CYS A 70 -11.67 8.76 0.94
C CYS A 70 -13.16 9.10 0.90
N LYS A 71 -13.69 9.66 1.99
CA LYS A 71 -15.10 10.12 2.04
C LYS A 71 -15.36 11.20 0.99
N LYS A 72 -14.47 12.18 0.89
CA LYS A 72 -14.58 13.23 -0.12
C LYS A 72 -14.55 12.67 -1.54
N LEU A 73 -13.64 11.75 -1.83
CA LEU A 73 -13.56 11.10 -3.14
C LEU A 73 -14.84 10.31 -3.48
N ARG A 74 -15.43 9.61 -2.50
CA ARG A 74 -16.71 8.93 -2.65
C ARG A 74 -17.85 9.92 -2.97
N ASP A 75 -17.99 10.93 -2.14
CA ASP A 75 -19.16 11.80 -2.14
C ASP A 75 -19.14 12.85 -3.26
N GLU A 76 -17.96 13.37 -3.62
CA GLU A 76 -17.82 14.42 -4.62
C GLU A 76 -17.40 13.89 -6.01
N GLU A 77 -16.54 12.86 -6.08
CA GLU A 77 -16.00 12.33 -7.35
C GLU A 77 -16.67 11.00 -7.78
N GLY A 78 -17.43 10.37 -6.90
CA GLY A 78 -18.09 9.09 -7.17
C GLY A 78 -17.12 7.93 -7.31
N ILE A 79 -16.02 7.96 -6.56
CA ILE A 79 -15.07 6.85 -6.43
C ILE A 79 -15.74 5.71 -5.67
N LEU A 80 -15.57 4.48 -6.14
CA LEU A 80 -16.23 3.29 -5.62
C LEU A 80 -15.32 2.40 -4.79
N ALA A 81 -14.00 2.47 -4.99
CA ALA A 81 -13.02 1.68 -4.26
C ALA A 81 -11.68 2.41 -4.14
N ILE A 82 -10.94 2.09 -3.09
CA ILE A 82 -9.64 2.69 -2.78
C ILE A 82 -8.58 1.60 -2.74
N SER A 83 -7.42 1.87 -3.35
CA SER A 83 -6.18 1.14 -3.14
C SER A 83 -5.10 2.08 -2.60
N THR A 84 -3.98 1.54 -2.15
CA THR A 84 -2.82 2.33 -1.72
C THR A 84 -1.55 1.87 -2.43
N SER A 85 -0.59 2.76 -2.58
CA SER A 85 0.70 2.45 -3.20
C SER A 85 1.68 1.74 -2.26
N CYS A 86 1.48 1.87 -0.95
CA CYS A 86 2.36 1.31 0.06
C CYS A 86 1.68 0.17 0.83
N GLY A 87 2.26 -1.04 0.76
CA GLY A 87 1.72 -2.23 1.43
C GLY A 87 1.69 -2.14 2.96
N PHE A 88 2.47 -1.27 3.58
CA PHE A 88 2.44 -1.04 5.04
C PHE A 88 1.16 -0.35 5.52
N ASN A 89 0.36 0.24 4.63
CA ASN A 89 -0.99 0.68 4.96
C ASN A 89 -1.92 -0.48 5.38
N ALA A 90 -1.45 -1.72 5.31
CA ALA A 90 -2.13 -2.90 5.84
C ALA A 90 -2.63 -2.71 7.28
N VAL A 91 -1.83 -2.07 8.14
CA VAL A 91 -2.19 -1.79 9.53
C VAL A 91 -3.48 -0.99 9.68
N PHE A 92 -3.82 -0.19 8.67
CA PHE A 92 -5.03 0.63 8.63
C PHE A 92 -6.22 -0.04 7.93
N GLN A 93 -6.06 -1.24 7.38
CA GLN A 93 -7.05 -1.89 6.50
C GLN A 93 -8.47 -1.87 7.07
N GLN A 94 -8.67 -2.41 8.26
CA GLN A 94 -9.99 -2.52 8.87
C GLN A 94 -10.56 -1.13 9.22
N LYS A 95 -9.74 -0.28 9.85
CA LYS A 95 -10.16 1.08 10.25
C LYS A 95 -10.51 1.95 9.05
N LEU A 96 -9.80 1.82 7.93
CA LEU A 96 -10.15 2.50 6.68
C LEU A 96 -11.47 1.98 6.13
N ALA A 97 -11.67 0.67 6.04
CA ALA A 97 -12.90 0.09 5.53
C ALA A 97 -14.12 0.49 6.37
N GLU A 98 -14.02 0.39 7.69
CA GLU A 98 -15.07 0.78 8.63
C GLU A 98 -15.32 2.29 8.61
N GLY A 99 -14.26 3.10 8.67
CA GLY A 99 -14.37 4.55 8.72
C GLY A 99 -14.91 5.18 7.44
N THR A 100 -14.66 4.57 6.28
CA THR A 100 -15.08 5.09 4.97
C THR A 100 -16.36 4.48 4.42
N GLN A 101 -16.71 3.26 4.87
CA GLN A 101 -17.78 2.44 4.30
C GLN A 101 -17.57 2.17 2.80
N MET A 102 -16.32 1.98 2.39
CA MET A 102 -15.90 1.70 1.00
C MET A 102 -15.08 0.41 0.93
N PRO A 103 -15.05 -0.27 -0.23
CA PRO A 103 -14.06 -1.29 -0.51
C PRO A 103 -12.65 -0.69 -0.47
N ILE A 104 -11.80 -1.20 0.44
CA ILE A 104 -10.41 -0.76 0.65
C ILE A 104 -9.46 -1.92 0.36
N PHE A 105 -8.45 -1.66 -0.44
CA PHE A 105 -7.36 -2.59 -0.79
C PHE A 105 -6.02 -1.96 -0.41
N SER A 106 -5.74 -1.91 0.90
CA SER A 106 -4.58 -1.18 1.44
C SER A 106 -3.25 -1.89 1.23
N SER A 107 -3.26 -3.20 0.94
CA SER A 107 -2.05 -3.99 0.84
C SER A 107 -2.27 -5.27 0.04
N SER A 108 -1.20 -5.75 -0.61
CA SER A 108 -1.15 -7.10 -1.19
C SER A 108 -1.22 -8.22 -0.13
N LEU A 109 -1.01 -7.92 1.15
CA LEU A 109 -1.22 -8.87 2.24
C LEU A 109 -2.65 -9.43 2.29
N LEU A 110 -3.64 -8.68 1.80
CA LEU A 110 -5.01 -9.17 1.65
C LEU A 110 -5.13 -10.42 0.76
N GLN A 111 -4.13 -10.66 -0.09
CA GLN A 111 -4.11 -11.84 -0.95
C GLN A 111 -3.60 -13.10 -0.24
N VAL A 112 -2.92 -12.98 0.91
CA VAL A 112 -2.31 -14.14 1.61
C VAL A 112 -3.35 -15.20 1.98
N PRO A 113 -4.48 -14.88 2.63
CA PRO A 113 -5.51 -15.88 2.92
C PRO A 113 -6.08 -16.54 1.66
N PHE A 114 -6.25 -15.78 0.60
CA PHE A 114 -6.72 -16.29 -0.69
C PHE A 114 -5.70 -17.26 -1.32
N VAL A 115 -4.41 -16.87 -1.37
CA VAL A 115 -3.33 -17.71 -1.89
C VAL A 115 -3.19 -18.98 -1.04
N GLN A 116 -3.24 -18.87 0.30
CA GLN A 116 -3.17 -20.03 1.20
C GLN A 116 -4.27 -21.05 0.90
N ASN A 117 -5.48 -20.60 0.60
CA ASN A 117 -6.58 -21.48 0.21
C ASN A 117 -6.32 -22.19 -1.13
N ILE A 118 -5.67 -21.53 -2.09
CA ILE A 118 -5.34 -22.12 -3.40
C ILE A 118 -4.25 -23.19 -3.28
N ILE A 119 -3.19 -22.90 -2.52
CA ILE A 119 -2.01 -23.80 -2.45
C ILE A 119 -2.16 -24.87 -1.38
N GLY A 120 -3.14 -24.76 -0.48
CA GLY A 120 -3.37 -25.68 0.64
C GLY A 120 -2.62 -25.30 1.92
N LYS A 121 -3.19 -25.71 3.06
CA LYS A 121 -2.76 -25.30 4.40
C LYS A 121 -1.32 -25.70 4.77
N ASN A 122 -0.77 -26.72 4.14
CA ASN A 122 0.58 -27.24 4.46
C ASN A 122 1.70 -26.56 3.63
N ARG A 123 1.36 -25.54 2.85
CA ARG A 123 2.32 -24.79 2.06
C ARG A 123 2.50 -23.39 2.60
N THR A 124 3.69 -22.82 2.37
CA THR A 124 4.07 -21.50 2.83
C THR A 124 3.83 -20.44 1.76
N VAL A 125 3.24 -19.32 2.13
CA VAL A 125 3.13 -18.13 1.30
C VAL A 125 4.32 -17.22 1.58
N ALA A 126 5.13 -16.92 0.58
CA ALA A 126 6.22 -15.96 0.70
C ALA A 126 5.69 -14.54 0.51
N VAL A 127 6.05 -13.64 1.44
CA VAL A 127 5.76 -12.20 1.40
C VAL A 127 7.07 -11.45 1.23
N LEU A 128 7.25 -10.77 0.09
CA LEU A 128 8.37 -9.86 -0.12
C LEU A 128 7.97 -8.47 0.37
N THR A 129 8.82 -7.85 1.16
CA THR A 129 8.55 -6.54 1.75
C THR A 129 9.80 -5.64 1.72
N ALA A 130 9.57 -4.34 1.71
CA ALA A 130 10.64 -3.34 1.74
C ALA A 130 11.51 -3.44 3.00
N ASN A 131 10.87 -3.69 4.15
CA ASN A 131 11.52 -3.82 5.45
C ASN A 131 10.77 -4.88 6.29
N LYS A 132 11.44 -6.01 6.53
CA LYS A 132 10.88 -7.11 7.33
C LYS A 132 10.63 -6.69 8.78
N GLY A 133 11.52 -5.88 9.35
CA GLY A 133 11.43 -5.45 10.75
C GLY A 133 10.24 -4.53 11.02
N ALA A 134 9.79 -3.79 10.01
CA ALA A 134 8.63 -2.90 10.11
C ALA A 134 7.29 -3.63 9.92
N LEU A 135 7.29 -4.85 9.39
CA LEU A 135 6.08 -5.63 9.16
C LEU A 135 5.69 -6.42 10.41
N THR A 136 4.74 -5.91 11.16
CA THR A 136 4.31 -6.46 12.45
C THR A 136 3.12 -7.40 12.33
N LYS A 137 2.81 -8.13 13.41
CA LYS A 137 1.59 -8.97 13.51
C LYS A 137 0.30 -8.18 13.29
N GLU A 138 0.27 -6.91 13.64
CA GLU A 138 -0.89 -6.04 13.42
C GLU A 138 -1.21 -5.88 11.94
N HIS A 139 -0.19 -5.75 11.08
CA HIS A 139 -0.37 -5.72 9.62
C HIS A 139 -1.01 -7.02 9.12
N PHE A 140 -0.54 -8.17 9.62
CA PHE A 140 -1.08 -9.47 9.23
C PHE A 140 -2.53 -9.63 9.68
N HIS A 141 -2.82 -9.40 10.94
CA HIS A 141 -4.16 -9.55 11.49
C HIS A 141 -5.17 -8.61 10.83
N ALA A 142 -4.77 -7.36 10.54
CA ALA A 142 -5.62 -6.39 9.85
C ALA A 142 -6.01 -6.85 8.43
N CYS A 143 -5.19 -7.70 7.80
CA CYS A 143 -5.46 -8.31 6.49
C CYS A 143 -6.05 -9.74 6.57
N GLY A 144 -6.47 -10.20 7.76
CA GLY A 144 -7.10 -11.50 7.94
C GLY A 144 -6.11 -12.68 7.92
N ILE A 145 -4.82 -12.42 8.07
CA ILE A 145 -3.79 -13.46 8.20
C ILE A 145 -3.73 -13.89 9.65
N THR A 146 -3.96 -15.18 9.92
CA THR A 146 -3.95 -15.75 11.27
C THR A 146 -2.62 -16.41 11.60
N ASP A 147 -2.35 -16.63 12.90
CA ASP A 147 -1.14 -17.32 13.35
C ASP A 147 -1.06 -18.79 12.89
N GLU A 148 -2.16 -19.36 12.37
CA GLU A 148 -2.21 -20.71 11.82
C GLU A 148 -1.74 -20.76 10.34
N MET A 149 -1.64 -19.63 9.67
CA MET A 149 -1.20 -19.55 8.28
C MET A 149 0.32 -19.61 8.19
N HIS A 150 0.83 -20.41 7.26
CA HIS A 150 2.26 -20.52 7.02
C HIS A 150 2.74 -19.39 6.11
N VAL A 151 3.31 -18.35 6.71
CA VAL A 151 3.82 -17.17 6.00
C VAL A 151 5.30 -17.02 6.29
N GLU A 152 6.11 -16.86 5.23
CA GLU A 152 7.52 -16.50 5.33
C GLU A 152 7.73 -15.07 4.79
N VAL A 153 8.37 -14.23 5.59
CA VAL A 153 8.64 -12.84 5.21
C VAL A 153 10.09 -12.70 4.76
N ILE A 154 10.26 -12.17 3.57
CA ILE A 154 11.56 -11.86 2.95
C ILE A 154 11.67 -10.35 2.84
N GLY A 155 12.62 -9.76 3.60
CA GLY A 155 12.88 -8.33 3.58
C GLY A 155 13.93 -7.95 2.54
N LEU A 156 13.78 -6.77 1.97
CA LEU A 156 14.70 -6.19 0.98
C LEU A 156 15.60 -5.11 1.60
N GLU A 157 15.48 -4.85 2.89
CA GLU A 157 16.20 -3.79 3.61
C GLU A 157 17.73 -3.87 3.49
N ASN A 158 18.27 -5.07 3.24
CA ASN A 158 19.71 -5.29 3.06
C ASN A 158 20.14 -5.37 1.59
N ALA A 159 19.22 -5.20 0.64
CA ALA A 159 19.56 -5.16 -0.77
C ALA A 159 20.15 -3.79 -1.11
N LYS A 160 21.34 -3.76 -1.72
CA LYS A 160 22.16 -2.56 -1.96
C LYS A 160 21.36 -1.36 -2.49
N GLU A 161 20.58 -1.57 -3.55
CA GLU A 161 19.82 -0.48 -4.15
C GLU A 161 18.55 -0.16 -3.34
N TRP A 162 17.88 -1.20 -2.81
CA TRP A 162 16.63 -1.00 -2.08
C TRP A 162 16.80 -0.27 -0.74
N SER A 163 17.96 -0.44 -0.07
CA SER A 163 18.23 0.28 1.18
C SER A 163 18.25 1.81 1.00
N LYS A 164 18.56 2.30 -0.19
CA LYS A 164 18.58 3.74 -0.49
C LYS A 164 17.24 4.43 -0.17
N ILE A 165 16.11 3.75 -0.26
CA ILE A 165 14.81 4.35 0.09
C ILE A 165 14.71 4.77 1.56
N PHE A 166 15.55 4.22 2.42
CA PHE A 166 15.60 4.52 3.86
C PHE A 166 16.81 5.37 4.24
N ASP A 167 17.98 5.03 3.68
CA ASP A 167 19.26 5.60 4.09
C ASP A 167 19.67 6.80 3.24
N GLU A 168 19.29 6.82 1.97
CA GLU A 168 19.68 7.81 0.95
C GLU A 168 18.48 8.17 0.04
N PRO A 169 17.38 8.71 0.60
CA PRO A 169 16.12 8.89 -0.13
C PRO A 169 16.20 9.82 -1.34
N ASP A 170 17.20 10.71 -1.36
CA ASP A 170 17.44 11.65 -2.47
C ASP A 170 18.24 11.01 -3.62
N GLU A 171 18.72 9.77 -3.45
CA GLU A 171 19.46 9.07 -4.49
C GLU A 171 18.57 8.13 -5.31
N ALA A 172 18.87 8.10 -6.60
CA ALA A 172 18.25 7.18 -7.54
C ALA A 172 18.82 5.77 -7.39
N PHE A 173 18.08 4.75 -7.84
CA PHE A 173 18.61 3.41 -8.04
C PHE A 173 19.55 3.39 -9.26
N ASP A 174 20.61 2.58 -9.18
CA ASP A 174 21.56 2.35 -10.28
C ASP A 174 20.98 1.45 -11.39
#